data_0caf2caa873479cb7f4325f066a26285
#
_entry.id   0caf2caa873479cb7f4325f066a26285
#
_cell.length_a   1.000
_cell.length_b   1.000
_cell.length_c   1.000
_cell.angle_alpha   90.00
_cell.angle_beta   90.00
_cell.angle_gamma   90.00
#
_symmetry.space_group_name_H-M   'P 1'
#
loop_
_entity.id
_entity.type
_entity.pdbx_description
1 polymer ?
#
loop_
_entity_poly.entity_id
_entity_poly.type
_entity_poly.pdbx_seq_one_letter_code
_entity_poly.pdbx_strand_id
1 'polypeptide(L)'
;MSVLEMKVPSPGESITEVEIAEWLVEDGDYVEKDQAIAEVDSDKATLELPAEESGVITLKAENGDAVDVGAVVCLIDTAAEKPAGFDSVAEEAPAIEEEVKVEVKPDPMPVSKKESPVKETYAAGHPSVAAKKLADENNVPLQMINGSGKDGRITKQDVVSAMAGGLDASNAQGWGGTRDKETIKMKMLRRKIASRLVAVKNETAMLTTFNEVDMKPIMDLRKKYKAQFKEVHGVNLGFMSFFTKAVTEALNLFPQVNSMIDGDNMIAHNYADIGIAVSSPKGLMVPVVRNAERMSLAEIEAEIKRLAIKARDGKIAIEDMEGGTFTITNGGVFGSMLSTPIINPPQSAILGMHNIVERPVAINGKVEIRPIMYLALSYDHRIIDGKESVSFLVKVKEMLEDPSKLIFGSKEPHEVLLGL
;
A
#
# COMPACT_ATOMS: atom_id res chain seq x y z
N MET A 1 15.70 32.50 35.18
CA MET A 1 15.31 31.93 33.86
C MET A 1 15.39 30.45 34.01
N SER A 2 14.26 29.75 34.10
CA SER A 2 14.25 28.31 34.12
C SER A 2 13.92 27.82 32.70
N VAL A 3 14.97 27.54 31.95
CA VAL A 3 14.83 26.94 30.60
C VAL A 3 14.95 25.43 30.79
N LEU A 4 13.91 24.72 30.40
CA LEU A 4 13.85 23.25 30.38
C LEU A 4 14.36 22.74 29.03
N GLU A 5 15.33 21.82 29.08
CA GLU A 5 15.84 21.15 27.87
C GLU A 5 15.00 19.91 27.57
N MET A 6 14.24 19.92 26.48
CA MET A 6 13.48 18.79 26.03
C MET A 6 14.37 17.82 25.24
N LYS A 7 14.47 16.60 25.73
CA LYS A 7 15.27 15.52 25.12
C LYS A 7 14.37 14.49 24.48
N VAL A 8 14.85 13.92 23.38
CA VAL A 8 14.15 12.82 22.70
C VAL A 8 14.13 11.60 23.64
N PRO A 9 12.94 11.08 24.00
CA PRO A 9 12.82 9.86 24.78
C PRO A 9 13.31 8.66 24.01
N SER A 10 13.83 7.62 24.69
CA SER A 10 14.20 6.36 24.06
C SER A 10 12.95 5.54 23.73
N PRO A 11 12.66 5.29 22.45
CA PRO A 11 11.51 4.46 22.05
C PRO A 11 11.77 2.95 22.21
N GLY A 12 12.94 2.52 22.73
CA GLY A 12 13.31 1.12 22.97
C GLY A 12 14.82 0.92 23.10
N GLU A 13 15.24 -0.21 23.70
CA GLU A 13 16.65 -0.49 24.05
C GLU A 13 17.63 -0.55 22.85
N SER A 14 17.14 -0.64 21.63
CA SER A 14 17.97 -0.80 20.40
C SER A 14 17.95 0.40 19.47
N ILE A 15 17.30 1.51 19.84
CA ILE A 15 17.14 2.68 18.97
C ILE A 15 18.11 3.76 19.41
N THR A 16 19.05 4.12 18.53
CA THR A 16 20.08 5.14 18.80
C THR A 16 19.77 6.49 18.15
N GLU A 17 18.93 6.50 17.12
CA GLU A 17 18.62 7.69 16.30
C GLU A 17 17.14 7.73 15.97
N VAL A 18 16.54 8.92 15.98
CA VAL A 18 15.16 9.20 15.58
C VAL A 18 15.11 10.41 14.66
N GLU A 19 14.04 10.56 13.87
CA GLU A 19 13.82 11.71 12.99
C GLU A 19 12.63 12.52 13.47
N ILE A 20 12.73 13.84 13.56
CA ILE A 20 11.60 14.72 13.79
C ILE A 20 10.73 14.70 12.52
N ALA A 21 9.62 13.98 12.56
CA ALA A 21 8.74 13.83 11.39
C ALA A 21 8.03 15.16 11.07
N GLU A 22 7.45 15.77 12.10
CA GLU A 22 6.74 17.05 11.98
C GLU A 22 6.67 17.74 13.36
N TRP A 23 6.91 19.05 13.38
CA TRP A 23 6.59 19.88 14.54
C TRP A 23 5.11 20.25 14.47
N LEU A 24 4.39 20.04 15.56
CA LEU A 24 2.97 20.38 15.71
C LEU A 24 2.77 21.82 16.22
N VAL A 25 3.88 22.50 16.53
CA VAL A 25 3.94 23.86 17.05
C VAL A 25 4.99 24.66 16.30
N GLU A 26 4.87 25.99 16.26
CA GLU A 26 5.85 26.88 15.65
C GLU A 26 6.88 27.41 16.69
N ASP A 27 8.04 27.85 16.21
CA ASP A 27 9.08 28.44 17.08
C ASP A 27 8.56 29.71 17.74
N GLY A 28 8.58 29.74 19.07
CA GLY A 28 8.06 30.87 19.86
C GLY A 28 6.61 30.66 20.36
N ASP A 29 5.96 29.58 20.04
CA ASP A 29 4.61 29.28 20.54
C ASP A 29 4.62 28.97 22.04
N TYR A 30 3.49 29.23 22.69
CA TYR A 30 3.25 28.81 24.06
C TYR A 30 2.63 27.40 24.07
N VAL A 31 3.24 26.47 24.79
CA VAL A 31 2.79 25.08 24.91
C VAL A 31 2.34 24.78 26.34
N GLU A 32 1.35 23.90 26.48
CA GLU A 32 0.90 23.41 27.79
C GLU A 32 1.60 22.08 28.12
N LYS A 33 1.70 21.78 29.41
CA LYS A 33 2.22 20.48 29.86
C LYS A 33 1.39 19.34 29.27
N ASP A 34 2.06 18.26 28.84
CA ASP A 34 1.51 17.07 28.19
C ASP A 34 0.92 17.33 26.79
N GLN A 35 1.01 18.54 26.26
CA GLN A 35 0.65 18.83 24.87
C GLN A 35 1.65 18.18 23.92
N ALA A 36 1.15 17.49 22.87
CA ALA A 36 2.00 16.98 21.80
C ALA A 36 2.63 18.14 21.01
N ILE A 37 3.98 18.21 20.99
CA ILE A 37 4.73 19.29 20.33
C ILE A 37 5.41 18.84 19.05
N ALA A 38 5.68 17.56 18.88
CA ALA A 38 6.26 17.00 17.67
C ALA A 38 5.85 15.53 17.47
N GLU A 39 5.82 15.09 16.23
CA GLU A 39 5.86 13.68 15.87
C GLU A 39 7.30 13.26 15.62
N VAL A 40 7.73 12.18 16.24
CA VAL A 40 9.08 11.62 16.15
C VAL A 40 9.02 10.23 15.54
N ASP A 41 9.62 10.06 14.37
CA ASP A 41 9.71 8.77 13.68
C ASP A 41 10.95 8.01 14.14
N SER A 42 10.73 6.81 14.66
CA SER A 42 11.79 5.84 14.92
C SER A 42 11.77 4.73 13.86
N ASP A 43 12.75 3.81 13.93
CA ASP A 43 12.82 2.62 13.07
C ASP A 43 11.56 1.76 13.11
N LYS A 44 10.84 1.77 14.22
CA LYS A 44 9.75 0.83 14.50
C LYS A 44 8.39 1.50 14.65
N ALA A 45 8.33 2.76 15.06
CA ALA A 45 7.07 3.46 15.32
C ALA A 45 7.24 5.00 15.24
N THR A 46 6.15 5.69 14.93
CA THR A 46 6.00 7.13 15.13
C THR A 46 5.47 7.35 16.55
N LEU A 47 6.13 8.21 17.30
CA LEU A 47 5.78 8.59 18.68
C LEU A 47 5.49 10.09 18.71
N GLU A 48 4.52 10.49 19.53
CA GLU A 48 4.32 11.89 19.87
C GLU A 48 5.28 12.28 21.00
N LEU A 49 5.90 13.43 20.86
CA LEU A 49 6.74 14.05 21.89
C LEU A 49 5.86 15.05 22.67
N PRO A 50 5.45 14.74 23.91
CA PRO A 50 4.71 15.69 24.74
C PRO A 50 5.64 16.70 25.41
N ALA A 51 5.16 17.92 25.65
CA ALA A 51 5.85 18.92 26.44
C ALA A 51 5.89 18.49 27.92
N GLU A 52 7.09 18.49 28.55
CA GLU A 52 7.22 18.12 29.97
C GLU A 52 6.68 19.20 30.93
N GLU A 53 6.72 20.49 30.52
CA GLU A 53 6.21 21.63 31.27
C GLU A 53 5.63 22.68 30.32
N SER A 54 4.76 23.56 30.88
CA SER A 54 4.19 24.68 30.14
C SER A 54 5.17 25.83 30.00
N GLY A 55 5.21 26.48 28.84
CA GLY A 55 6.09 27.62 28.57
C GLY A 55 6.19 27.97 27.09
N VAL A 56 7.06 28.89 26.74
CA VAL A 56 7.35 29.27 25.34
C VAL A 56 8.44 28.34 24.79
N ILE A 57 8.12 27.68 23.66
CA ILE A 57 9.02 26.74 23.01
C ILE A 57 10.01 27.45 22.07
N THR A 58 11.27 26.98 22.07
CA THR A 58 12.29 27.36 21.08
C THR A 58 12.83 26.10 20.43
N LEU A 59 12.63 25.96 19.11
CA LEU A 59 13.03 24.79 18.35
C LEU A 59 14.55 24.80 18.08
N LYS A 60 15.19 23.63 18.18
CA LYS A 60 16.63 23.43 17.91
C LYS A 60 16.90 22.49 16.74
N ALA A 61 15.89 21.73 16.31
CA ALA A 61 15.96 20.83 15.18
C ALA A 61 14.83 21.17 14.18
N GLU A 62 15.08 20.96 12.91
CA GLU A 62 14.11 21.21 11.83
C GLU A 62 13.31 19.93 11.51
N ASN A 63 12.18 20.09 10.82
CA ASN A 63 11.41 18.96 10.30
C ASN A 63 12.28 18.08 9.39
N GLY A 64 12.33 16.78 9.69
CA GLY A 64 13.13 15.81 8.96
C GLY A 64 14.57 15.71 9.40
N ASP A 65 14.98 16.33 10.51
CA ASP A 65 16.30 16.12 11.07
C ASP A 65 16.39 14.81 11.85
N ALA A 66 17.46 14.08 11.60
CA ALA A 66 17.83 12.91 12.36
C ALA A 66 18.63 13.34 13.59
N VAL A 67 18.18 12.93 14.78
CA VAL A 67 18.75 13.29 16.06
C VAL A 67 19.00 12.04 16.90
N ASP A 68 20.07 12.05 17.69
CA ASP A 68 20.37 10.95 18.60
C ASP A 68 19.35 10.92 19.75
N VAL A 69 19.04 9.72 20.24
CA VAL A 69 18.22 9.53 21.44
C VAL A 69 18.90 10.22 22.62
N GLY A 70 18.14 11.08 23.32
CA GLY A 70 18.64 11.91 24.42
C GLY A 70 19.24 13.26 23.97
N ALA A 71 19.29 13.55 22.66
CA ALA A 71 19.66 14.88 22.18
C ALA A 71 18.57 15.93 22.52
N VAL A 72 18.97 17.17 22.73
CA VAL A 72 18.07 18.30 23.00
C VAL A 72 17.50 18.81 21.68
N VAL A 73 16.19 18.69 21.50
CA VAL A 73 15.48 19.08 20.27
C VAL A 73 14.74 20.41 20.38
N CYS A 74 14.36 20.80 21.58
CA CYS A 74 13.80 22.14 21.84
C CYS A 74 14.06 22.55 23.29
N LEU A 75 13.84 23.85 23.55
CA LEU A 75 13.90 24.47 24.87
C LEU A 75 12.52 25.01 25.22
N ILE A 76 12.08 24.87 26.47
CA ILE A 76 10.85 25.46 26.98
C ILE A 76 11.21 26.48 28.06
N ASP A 77 10.89 27.74 27.86
CA ASP A 77 11.04 28.79 28.90
C ASP A 77 9.80 28.79 29.78
N THR A 78 9.93 28.15 30.94
CA THR A 78 8.85 27.99 31.93
C THR A 78 8.58 29.29 32.74
N ALA A 79 9.38 30.33 32.57
CA ALA A 79 9.16 31.62 33.20
C ALA A 79 8.27 32.57 32.37
N ALA A 80 7.91 32.20 31.14
CA ALA A 80 7.02 32.96 30.28
C ALA A 80 5.58 32.91 30.77
N GLU A 81 4.94 34.08 30.95
CA GLU A 81 3.52 34.15 31.32
C GLU A 81 2.62 33.75 30.12
N LYS A 82 1.54 33.01 30.42
CA LYS A 82 0.54 32.59 29.42
C LYS A 82 -0.08 33.79 28.74
N PRO A 83 -0.02 33.91 27.41
CA PRO A 83 -0.62 35.04 26.69
C PRO A 83 -2.15 35.09 26.93
N ALA A 84 -2.68 36.30 27.22
CA ALA A 84 -4.11 36.51 27.40
C ALA A 84 -4.87 36.24 26.09
N GLY A 85 -5.56 35.12 26.00
CA GLY A 85 -6.35 34.72 24.83
C GLY A 85 -6.14 33.28 24.34
N PHE A 86 -5.35 32.51 25.03
CA PHE A 86 -5.13 31.09 24.71
C PHE A 86 -6.25 30.23 25.37
N ASP A 87 -7.34 29.99 24.64
CA ASP A 87 -8.33 28.97 24.98
C ASP A 87 -7.86 27.63 24.39
N SER A 88 -7.55 26.69 25.27
CA SER A 88 -7.20 25.33 24.90
C SER A 88 -8.42 24.68 24.19
N VAL A 89 -8.24 24.29 22.95
CA VAL A 89 -9.17 23.35 22.29
C VAL A 89 -8.87 21.97 22.83
N ALA A 90 -9.53 21.63 23.94
CA ALA A 90 -9.61 20.25 24.42
C ALA A 90 -10.55 19.48 23.49
N GLU A 91 -10.05 18.60 22.68
CA GLU A 91 -10.83 17.72 21.82
C GLU A 91 -11.38 16.57 22.69
N GLU A 92 -12.65 16.72 23.08
CA GLU A 92 -13.45 15.64 23.69
C GLU A 92 -13.72 14.57 22.63
N ALA A 93 -13.45 13.31 22.98
CA ALA A 93 -13.80 12.13 22.20
C ALA A 93 -15.33 12.03 22.00
N PRO A 94 -15.85 11.90 20.79
CA PRO A 94 -17.27 11.70 20.56
C PRO A 94 -17.64 10.23 20.69
N ALA A 95 -18.69 10.01 21.50
CA ALA A 95 -19.46 8.77 21.59
C ALA A 95 -20.18 8.49 20.27
N ILE A 96 -20.34 7.21 20.02
CA ILE A 96 -21.02 6.62 18.86
C ILE A 96 -22.50 6.98 18.88
N GLU A 97 -23.02 7.57 17.80
CA GLU A 97 -24.43 7.50 17.44
C GLU A 97 -24.63 7.45 15.90
N GLU A 98 -25.68 6.78 15.55
CA GLU A 98 -26.20 6.17 14.34
C GLU A 98 -26.21 6.95 13.01
N GLU A 99 -26.31 6.13 11.97
CA GLU A 99 -26.51 6.38 10.53
C GLU A 99 -27.37 7.59 10.16
N VAL A 100 -26.84 8.45 9.28
CA VAL A 100 -27.63 9.22 8.32
C VAL A 100 -26.91 9.23 6.97
N LYS A 101 -27.59 8.69 5.96
CA LYS A 101 -27.23 8.84 4.54
C LYS A 101 -27.22 10.31 4.16
N VAL A 102 -26.08 10.79 3.66
CA VAL A 102 -26.02 12.07 2.94
C VAL A 102 -25.32 11.87 1.60
N GLU A 103 -26.06 12.16 0.55
CA GLU A 103 -25.56 12.33 -0.82
C GLU A 103 -24.51 13.46 -0.84
N VAL A 104 -23.29 13.14 -1.26
CA VAL A 104 -22.22 14.14 -1.40
C VAL A 104 -22.28 14.72 -2.81
N LYS A 105 -22.71 15.98 -2.92
CA LYS A 105 -22.36 16.84 -4.04
C LYS A 105 -21.05 17.55 -3.71
N PRO A 106 -20.08 17.62 -4.64
CA PRO A 106 -18.84 18.33 -4.39
C PRO A 106 -19.04 19.84 -4.54
N ASP A 107 -18.75 20.57 -3.47
CA ASP A 107 -18.57 22.01 -3.51
C ASP A 107 -17.17 22.40 -4.00
N PRO A 108 -17.03 23.43 -4.82
CA PRO A 108 -15.74 23.86 -5.35
C PRO A 108 -14.99 24.74 -4.36
N MET A 109 -13.72 24.43 -4.13
CA MET A 109 -12.79 25.25 -3.35
C MET A 109 -12.54 26.63 -4.01
N PRO A 110 -12.37 27.70 -3.24
CA PRO A 110 -12.17 29.05 -3.79
C PRO A 110 -10.71 29.25 -4.23
N VAL A 111 -10.53 29.42 -5.53
CA VAL A 111 -9.28 29.91 -6.08
C VAL A 111 -9.28 31.45 -6.05
N SER A 112 -8.46 32.01 -5.18
CA SER A 112 -8.19 33.45 -5.21
C SER A 112 -7.16 33.76 -6.31
N LYS A 113 -7.60 34.24 -7.45
CA LYS A 113 -6.80 35.02 -8.38
C LYS A 113 -7.43 36.38 -8.58
N LYS A 114 -6.70 37.40 -8.21
CA LYS A 114 -6.99 38.77 -8.65
C LYS A 114 -6.82 38.84 -10.15
N GLU A 115 -7.90 38.80 -10.87
CA GLU A 115 -7.93 39.18 -12.29
C GLU A 115 -8.35 40.64 -12.42
N SER A 116 -7.52 41.40 -13.15
CA SER A 116 -7.89 42.71 -13.66
C SER A 116 -9.05 42.56 -14.66
N PRO A 117 -10.00 43.48 -14.74
CA PRO A 117 -11.16 43.31 -15.60
C PRO A 117 -10.75 43.35 -17.07
N VAL A 118 -10.77 42.17 -17.70
CA VAL A 118 -10.70 42.07 -19.16
C VAL A 118 -12.07 42.51 -19.70
N LYS A 119 -12.09 43.54 -20.53
CA LYS A 119 -13.26 43.93 -21.28
C LYS A 119 -13.64 42.77 -22.20
N GLU A 120 -14.78 42.14 -21.97
CA GLU A 120 -15.34 41.16 -22.90
C GLU A 120 -15.60 41.84 -24.25
N THR A 121 -14.76 41.52 -25.23
CA THR A 121 -14.99 41.92 -26.63
C THR A 121 -15.84 40.85 -27.30
N TYR A 122 -16.77 41.26 -28.15
CA TYR A 122 -17.70 40.40 -28.92
C TYR A 122 -16.97 39.29 -29.73
N ALA A 123 -15.66 39.42 -29.93
CA ALA A 123 -14.85 38.51 -30.71
C ALA A 123 -14.27 37.33 -29.91
N ALA A 124 -14.28 37.40 -28.56
CA ALA A 124 -13.72 36.35 -27.73
C ALA A 124 -14.53 35.04 -27.84
N GLY A 125 -13.87 33.92 -28.19
CA GLY A 125 -14.51 32.63 -28.39
C GLY A 125 -15.26 32.44 -29.71
N HIS A 126 -15.40 33.50 -30.57
CA HIS A 126 -16.05 33.35 -31.85
C HIS A 126 -15.05 32.89 -32.92
N PRO A 127 -15.39 31.81 -33.70
CA PRO A 127 -14.51 31.35 -34.76
C PRO A 127 -14.54 32.25 -36.00
N SER A 128 -13.43 32.36 -36.68
CA SER A 128 -13.40 32.88 -38.05
C SER A 128 -14.17 31.95 -39.00
N VAL A 129 -14.65 32.46 -40.12
CA VAL A 129 -15.42 31.65 -41.10
C VAL A 129 -14.61 30.40 -41.53
N ALA A 130 -13.30 30.57 -41.75
CA ALA A 130 -12.42 29.46 -42.10
C ALA A 130 -12.17 28.48 -40.94
N ALA A 131 -12.12 28.97 -39.70
CA ALA A 131 -11.99 28.12 -38.50
C ALA A 131 -13.27 27.29 -38.29
N LYS A 132 -14.44 27.92 -38.42
CA LYS A 132 -15.73 27.25 -38.29
C LYS A 132 -15.88 26.12 -39.33
N LYS A 133 -15.62 26.41 -40.60
CA LYS A 133 -15.70 25.41 -41.66
C LYS A 133 -14.78 24.22 -41.41
N LEU A 134 -13.53 24.46 -41.00
CA LEU A 134 -12.57 23.40 -40.74
C LEU A 134 -12.94 22.56 -39.50
N ALA A 135 -13.49 23.19 -38.46
CA ALA A 135 -13.95 22.50 -37.28
C ALA A 135 -15.19 21.63 -37.56
N ASP A 136 -16.14 22.14 -38.35
CA ASP A 136 -17.34 21.40 -38.74
C ASP A 136 -17.00 20.19 -39.64
N GLU A 137 -16.05 20.34 -40.59
CA GLU A 137 -15.57 19.26 -41.45
C GLU A 137 -14.86 18.13 -40.71
N ASN A 138 -14.25 18.42 -39.55
CA ASN A 138 -13.45 17.45 -38.77
C ASN A 138 -14.06 17.11 -37.43
N ASN A 139 -15.30 17.51 -37.11
CA ASN A 139 -16.01 17.30 -35.85
C ASN A 139 -15.24 17.79 -34.61
N VAL A 140 -14.53 18.93 -34.74
CA VAL A 140 -13.77 19.51 -33.65
C VAL A 140 -14.66 20.48 -32.84
N PRO A 141 -14.88 20.27 -31.53
CA PRO A 141 -15.73 21.14 -30.72
C PRO A 141 -15.04 22.48 -30.49
N LEU A 142 -15.55 23.55 -31.07
CA LEU A 142 -14.99 24.90 -30.99
C LEU A 142 -14.97 25.47 -29.59
N GLN A 143 -15.82 24.96 -28.69
CA GLN A 143 -15.90 25.37 -27.28
C GLN A 143 -14.65 25.01 -26.47
N MET A 144 -13.83 24.09 -26.98
CA MET A 144 -12.61 23.62 -26.33
C MET A 144 -11.34 24.25 -26.93
N ILE A 145 -11.48 25.23 -27.83
CA ILE A 145 -10.34 25.89 -28.50
C ILE A 145 -10.24 27.32 -28.00
N ASN A 146 -9.09 27.70 -27.42
CA ASN A 146 -8.78 29.08 -27.12
C ASN A 146 -8.31 29.82 -28.36
N GLY A 147 -8.97 30.92 -28.70
CA GLY A 147 -8.64 31.73 -29.87
C GLY A 147 -7.37 32.55 -29.66
N SER A 148 -6.36 32.40 -30.52
CA SER A 148 -5.13 33.21 -30.57
C SER A 148 -5.24 34.47 -31.42
N GLY A 149 -6.36 34.67 -32.13
CA GLY A 149 -6.59 35.80 -32.99
C GLY A 149 -6.90 37.10 -32.24
N LYS A 150 -7.02 38.20 -33.00
CA LYS A 150 -7.31 39.54 -32.43
C LYS A 150 -8.59 39.49 -31.59
N ASP A 151 -8.51 39.99 -30.37
CA ASP A 151 -9.60 40.03 -29.37
C ASP A 151 -10.12 38.63 -28.96
N GLY A 152 -9.26 37.58 -29.01
CA GLY A 152 -9.63 36.24 -28.57
C GLY A 152 -10.41 35.41 -29.62
N ARG A 153 -10.38 35.82 -30.90
CA ARG A 153 -11.06 35.09 -31.97
C ARG A 153 -10.36 33.80 -32.30
N ILE A 154 -11.11 32.71 -32.50
CA ILE A 154 -10.57 31.41 -32.94
C ILE A 154 -10.17 31.50 -34.39
N THR A 155 -8.90 31.27 -34.72
CA THR A 155 -8.34 31.29 -36.09
C THR A 155 -8.33 29.86 -36.66
N LYS A 156 -8.12 29.79 -38.02
CA LYS A 156 -7.91 28.50 -38.66
C LYS A 156 -6.73 27.73 -38.09
N GLN A 157 -5.66 28.46 -37.68
CA GLN A 157 -4.45 27.88 -37.13
C GLN A 157 -4.71 27.22 -35.74
N ASP A 158 -5.60 27.80 -34.95
CA ASP A 158 -5.96 27.24 -33.63
C ASP A 158 -6.69 25.90 -33.83
N VAL A 159 -7.58 25.80 -34.81
CA VAL A 159 -8.26 24.55 -35.12
C VAL A 159 -7.26 23.50 -35.66
N VAL A 160 -6.32 23.90 -36.52
CA VAL A 160 -5.25 23.00 -37.02
C VAL A 160 -4.37 22.53 -35.89
N SER A 161 -4.00 23.42 -34.96
CA SER A 161 -3.19 23.07 -33.80
C SER A 161 -3.92 22.12 -32.89
N ALA A 162 -5.22 22.34 -32.65
CA ALA A 162 -6.06 21.42 -31.87
C ALA A 162 -6.19 20.03 -32.52
N MET A 163 -6.28 19.98 -33.83
CA MET A 163 -6.31 18.72 -34.60
C MET A 163 -4.95 17.99 -34.59
N ALA A 164 -3.83 18.73 -34.63
CA ALA A 164 -2.49 18.17 -34.68
C ALA A 164 -1.97 17.76 -33.29
N GLY A 165 -2.39 18.47 -32.26
CA GLY A 165 -1.96 18.25 -30.88
C GLY A 165 -2.90 17.36 -30.02
N GLY A 166 -4.03 16.90 -30.59
CA GLY A 166 -5.17 16.43 -29.81
C GLY A 166 -5.91 17.59 -29.15
N LEU A 167 -7.11 17.38 -28.68
CA LEU A 167 -7.93 18.38 -27.99
C LEU A 167 -7.11 19.12 -26.93
N ASP A 168 -7.11 20.44 -27.06
CA ASP A 168 -6.30 21.41 -26.36
C ASP A 168 -5.89 21.02 -24.91
N ALA A 169 -4.61 20.74 -24.74
CA ALA A 169 -4.00 20.44 -23.43
C ALA A 169 -4.06 21.62 -22.44
N SER A 170 -4.52 22.82 -22.86
CA SER A 170 -4.65 23.97 -21.95
C SER A 170 -5.87 23.89 -21.04
N ASN A 171 -6.87 23.05 -21.36
CA ASN A 171 -8.00 22.73 -20.47
C ASN A 171 -7.87 21.38 -19.77
N ALA A 172 -7.03 20.46 -20.24
CA ALA A 172 -6.49 19.43 -19.41
C ALA A 172 -5.39 20.13 -18.58
N GLN A 173 -5.58 20.29 -17.28
CA GLN A 173 -4.49 20.60 -16.37
C GLN A 173 -3.49 19.42 -16.42
N GLY A 174 -2.85 19.30 -17.57
CA GLY A 174 -1.76 18.38 -17.80
C GLY A 174 -0.55 18.86 -17.00
N TRP A 175 0.37 18.01 -16.77
CA TRP A 175 1.69 18.29 -16.24
C TRP A 175 2.22 19.58 -16.89
N GLY A 176 2.40 20.64 -16.08
CA GLY A 176 2.77 21.96 -16.56
C GLY A 176 3.97 21.89 -17.50
N GLY A 177 3.99 22.71 -18.54
CA GLY A 177 5.05 22.78 -19.56
C GLY A 177 6.38 23.34 -19.06
N THR A 178 6.57 23.55 -17.74
CA THR A 178 7.81 23.98 -17.11
C THR A 178 8.72 22.76 -16.89
N ARG A 179 10.02 23.00 -16.83
CA ARG A 179 11.02 21.98 -16.49
C ARG A 179 11.43 22.06 -15.04
N ASP A 180 10.54 22.55 -14.21
CA ASP A 180 10.78 22.72 -12.79
C ASP A 180 10.98 21.38 -12.11
N LYS A 181 11.87 21.36 -11.13
CA LYS A 181 12.20 20.17 -10.35
C LYS A 181 11.94 20.49 -8.89
N GLU A 182 11.16 19.68 -8.26
CA GLU A 182 10.99 19.70 -6.81
C GLU A 182 11.88 18.60 -6.21
N THR A 183 12.69 18.98 -5.21
CA THR A 183 13.53 18.02 -4.47
C THR A 183 12.88 17.78 -3.12
N ILE A 184 12.36 16.57 -2.93
CA ILE A 184 11.69 16.15 -1.69
C ILE A 184 12.60 15.18 -0.96
N LYS A 185 12.93 15.48 0.31
CA LYS A 185 13.68 14.57 1.19
C LYS A 185 12.83 13.34 1.48
N MET A 186 13.38 12.13 1.29
CA MET A 186 12.67 10.89 1.64
C MET A 186 12.56 10.77 3.16
N LYS A 187 11.37 10.46 3.66
CA LYS A 187 11.13 10.14 5.08
C LYS A 187 12.02 8.98 5.53
N MET A 188 12.39 8.94 6.82
CA MET A 188 13.28 7.91 7.41
C MET A 188 12.78 6.49 7.08
N LEU A 189 11.50 6.21 7.31
CA LEU A 189 10.90 4.91 6.98
C LEU A 189 11.15 4.50 5.52
N ARG A 190 11.00 5.44 4.57
CA ARG A 190 11.26 5.16 3.15
C ARG A 190 12.74 4.87 2.87
N ARG A 191 13.65 5.59 3.53
CA ARG A 191 15.10 5.35 3.41
C ARG A 191 15.48 3.96 3.93
N LYS A 192 14.93 3.54 5.09
CA LYS A 192 15.14 2.21 5.68
C LYS A 192 14.58 1.09 4.82
N ILE A 193 13.35 1.25 4.30
CA ILE A 193 12.77 0.29 3.34
C ILE A 193 13.67 0.16 2.11
N ALA A 194 14.15 1.28 1.55
CA ALA A 194 15.02 1.27 0.38
C ALA A 194 16.34 0.51 0.65
N SER A 195 17.00 0.80 1.77
CA SER A 195 18.23 0.10 2.19
C SER A 195 17.99 -1.39 2.36
N ARG A 196 16.90 -1.79 3.07
CA ARG A 196 16.54 -3.19 3.30
C ARG A 196 16.28 -3.95 1.99
N LEU A 197 15.52 -3.35 1.06
CA LEU A 197 15.22 -3.99 -0.23
C LEU A 197 16.47 -4.19 -1.09
N VAL A 198 17.40 -3.23 -1.08
CA VAL A 198 18.67 -3.33 -1.80
C VAL A 198 19.55 -4.38 -1.16
N ALA A 199 19.66 -4.42 0.18
CA ALA A 199 20.43 -5.41 0.91
C ALA A 199 19.95 -6.83 0.57
N VAL A 200 18.65 -7.10 0.69
CA VAL A 200 18.09 -8.42 0.36
C VAL A 200 18.43 -8.86 -1.05
N LYS A 201 18.29 -7.96 -2.03
CA LYS A 201 18.57 -8.29 -3.43
C LYS A 201 20.04 -8.58 -3.68
N ASN A 202 20.96 -8.00 -2.90
CA ASN A 202 22.40 -8.22 -3.01
C ASN A 202 22.88 -9.43 -2.20
N GLU A 203 22.21 -9.76 -1.10
CA GLU A 203 22.58 -10.83 -0.17
C GLU A 203 21.96 -12.18 -0.51
N THR A 204 20.97 -12.22 -1.41
CA THR A 204 20.29 -13.46 -1.83
C THR A 204 20.60 -13.81 -3.28
N ALA A 205 20.67 -15.10 -3.58
CA ALA A 205 20.66 -15.63 -4.94
C ALA A 205 19.21 -15.76 -5.43
N MET A 206 18.48 -14.61 -5.47
CA MET A 206 17.05 -14.59 -5.72
C MET A 206 16.70 -14.94 -7.16
N LEU A 207 15.88 -15.97 -7.33
CA LEU A 207 15.30 -16.39 -8.60
C LEU A 207 13.76 -16.40 -8.48
N THR A 208 13.06 -16.28 -9.61
CA THR A 208 11.62 -16.36 -9.66
C THR A 208 11.16 -17.39 -10.67
N THR A 209 10.30 -18.32 -10.26
CA THR A 209 9.58 -19.23 -11.14
C THR A 209 8.10 -18.85 -11.22
N PHE A 210 7.48 -19.16 -12.34
CA PHE A 210 6.09 -18.78 -12.62
C PHE A 210 5.25 -20.00 -12.98
N ASN A 211 3.96 -19.91 -12.67
CA ASN A 211 2.96 -20.84 -13.18
C ASN A 211 1.63 -20.11 -13.37
N GLU A 212 0.72 -20.71 -14.12
CA GLU A 212 -0.64 -20.22 -14.30
C GLU A 212 -1.62 -21.15 -13.59
N VAL A 213 -2.70 -20.57 -13.06
CA VAL A 213 -3.75 -21.29 -12.34
C VAL A 213 -5.10 -20.95 -12.95
N ASP A 214 -5.90 -21.99 -13.25
CA ASP A 214 -7.33 -21.83 -13.56
C ASP A 214 -8.10 -21.56 -12.27
N MET A 215 -8.58 -20.35 -12.12
CA MET A 215 -9.31 -19.90 -10.93
C MET A 215 -10.80 -20.30 -10.95
N LYS A 216 -11.29 -20.91 -12.04
CA LYS A 216 -12.70 -21.26 -12.20
C LYS A 216 -13.22 -22.16 -11.07
N PRO A 217 -12.52 -23.24 -10.64
CA PRO A 217 -13.01 -24.11 -9.56
C PRO A 217 -13.25 -23.35 -8.26
N ILE A 218 -12.29 -22.50 -7.84
CA ILE A 218 -12.44 -21.70 -6.62
C ILE A 218 -13.54 -20.65 -6.79
N MET A 219 -13.64 -20.00 -7.96
CA MET A 219 -14.69 -19.00 -8.22
C MET A 219 -16.09 -19.64 -8.19
N ASP A 220 -16.24 -20.81 -8.77
CA ASP A 220 -17.51 -21.56 -8.75
C ASP A 220 -17.86 -22.01 -7.32
N LEU A 221 -16.89 -22.52 -6.55
CA LEU A 221 -17.07 -22.89 -5.15
C LEU A 221 -17.51 -21.67 -4.32
N ARG A 222 -16.82 -20.54 -4.45
CA ARG A 222 -17.18 -19.30 -3.78
C ARG A 222 -18.56 -18.80 -4.20
N LYS A 223 -18.87 -18.82 -5.50
CA LYS A 223 -20.18 -18.42 -6.00
C LYS A 223 -21.31 -19.25 -5.37
N LYS A 224 -21.10 -20.54 -5.21
CA LYS A 224 -22.08 -21.48 -4.64
C LYS A 224 -22.27 -21.27 -3.14
N TYR A 225 -21.20 -21.07 -2.38
CA TYR A 225 -21.24 -21.17 -0.92
C TYR A 225 -21.01 -19.85 -0.16
N LYS A 226 -20.66 -18.72 -0.82
CA LYS A 226 -20.31 -17.47 -0.13
C LYS A 226 -21.38 -16.95 0.84
N ALA A 227 -22.66 -17.09 0.50
CA ALA A 227 -23.77 -16.63 1.35
C ALA A 227 -23.88 -17.47 2.62
N GLN A 228 -23.93 -18.79 2.47
CA GLN A 228 -24.00 -19.73 3.58
C GLN A 228 -22.74 -19.65 4.46
N PHE A 229 -21.55 -19.53 3.86
CA PHE A 229 -20.30 -19.39 4.60
C PHE A 229 -20.31 -18.11 5.48
N LYS A 230 -20.79 -16.99 4.92
CA LYS A 230 -20.90 -15.74 5.68
C LYS A 230 -21.93 -15.85 6.82
N GLU A 231 -23.05 -16.52 6.58
CA GLU A 231 -24.09 -16.74 7.59
C GLU A 231 -23.55 -17.60 8.77
N VAL A 232 -22.81 -18.66 8.47
CA VAL A 232 -22.29 -19.60 9.48
C VAL A 232 -21.10 -19.03 10.23
N HIS A 233 -20.17 -18.36 9.53
CA HIS A 233 -18.88 -17.97 10.09
C HIS A 233 -18.72 -16.47 10.34
N GLY A 234 -19.65 -15.62 9.91
CA GLY A 234 -19.57 -14.15 10.09
C GLY A 234 -18.52 -13.44 9.25
N VAL A 235 -17.78 -14.17 8.40
CA VAL A 235 -16.74 -13.65 7.51
C VAL A 235 -17.02 -14.00 6.06
N ASN A 236 -16.47 -13.21 5.13
CA ASN A 236 -16.63 -13.50 3.71
C ASN A 236 -15.64 -14.61 3.29
N LEU A 237 -16.06 -15.50 2.38
CA LEU A 237 -15.16 -16.47 1.76
C LEU A 237 -14.31 -15.76 0.69
N GLY A 238 -13.09 -15.36 1.04
CA GLY A 238 -12.13 -14.69 0.17
C GLY A 238 -11.32 -15.66 -0.69
N PHE A 239 -10.38 -15.14 -1.48
CA PHE A 239 -9.39 -15.97 -2.17
C PHE A 239 -8.21 -16.29 -1.24
N MET A 240 -7.89 -15.38 -0.32
CA MET A 240 -6.68 -15.45 0.49
C MET A 240 -6.63 -16.71 1.36
N SER A 241 -7.76 -17.15 1.91
CA SER A 241 -7.82 -18.39 2.70
C SER A 241 -7.45 -19.62 1.88
N PHE A 242 -7.93 -19.71 0.63
CA PHE A 242 -7.56 -20.83 -0.26
C PHE A 242 -6.07 -20.83 -0.58
N PHE A 243 -5.51 -19.65 -0.92
CA PHE A 243 -4.08 -19.52 -1.19
C PHE A 243 -3.24 -19.82 0.05
N THR A 244 -3.61 -19.28 1.20
CA THR A 244 -2.90 -19.55 2.46
C THR A 244 -2.92 -21.05 2.78
N LYS A 245 -4.08 -21.72 2.65
CA LYS A 245 -4.18 -23.15 2.92
C LYS A 245 -3.39 -23.97 1.92
N ALA A 246 -3.46 -23.67 0.62
CA ALA A 246 -2.66 -24.35 -0.40
C ALA A 246 -1.15 -24.17 -0.15
N VAL A 247 -0.73 -22.97 0.25
CA VAL A 247 0.67 -22.68 0.61
C VAL A 247 1.10 -23.49 1.82
N THR A 248 0.33 -23.53 2.91
CA THR A 248 0.70 -24.29 4.12
C THR A 248 0.85 -25.78 3.85
N GLU A 249 -0.04 -26.37 3.04
CA GLU A 249 0.08 -27.78 2.63
C GLU A 249 1.31 -28.02 1.73
N ALA A 250 1.61 -27.09 0.82
CA ALA A 250 2.80 -27.19 -0.01
C ALA A 250 4.09 -27.01 0.80
N LEU A 251 4.12 -26.11 1.81
CA LEU A 251 5.27 -25.92 2.70
C LEU A 251 5.60 -27.18 3.50
N ASN A 252 4.59 -27.95 3.91
CA ASN A 252 4.77 -29.22 4.57
C ASN A 252 5.44 -30.28 3.66
N LEU A 253 5.18 -30.24 2.36
CA LEU A 253 5.78 -31.13 1.36
C LEU A 253 7.21 -30.70 0.94
N PHE A 254 7.50 -29.41 1.02
CA PHE A 254 8.77 -28.82 0.61
C PHE A 254 9.35 -27.96 1.73
N PRO A 255 9.90 -28.57 2.81
CA PRO A 255 10.39 -27.82 3.99
C PRO A 255 11.50 -26.82 3.68
N GLN A 256 12.27 -26.99 2.60
CA GLN A 256 13.29 -26.03 2.16
C GLN A 256 12.68 -24.66 1.83
N VAL A 257 11.42 -24.63 1.32
CA VAL A 257 10.70 -23.40 1.01
C VAL A 257 10.23 -22.68 2.28
N ASN A 258 10.08 -23.42 3.39
CA ASN A 258 9.72 -22.90 4.71
C ASN A 258 10.95 -22.80 5.64
N SER A 259 12.08 -22.46 5.10
CA SER A 259 13.35 -22.39 5.82
C SER A 259 13.97 -21.00 5.74
N MET A 260 14.96 -20.74 6.58
CA MET A 260 15.79 -19.54 6.52
C MET A 260 17.26 -19.89 6.69
N ILE A 261 18.16 -18.98 6.28
CA ILE A 261 19.61 -19.11 6.44
C ILE A 261 20.04 -18.39 7.72
N ASP A 262 20.83 -19.05 8.55
CA ASP A 262 21.49 -18.47 9.71
C ASP A 262 22.97 -18.88 9.70
N GLY A 263 23.84 -17.99 9.23
CA GLY A 263 25.23 -18.31 8.99
C GLY A 263 25.37 -19.47 7.99
N ASP A 264 26.00 -20.55 8.43
CA ASP A 264 26.18 -21.79 7.64
C ASP A 264 25.04 -22.81 7.86
N ASN A 265 24.00 -22.45 8.61
CA ASN A 265 22.92 -23.36 8.95
C ASN A 265 21.65 -23.01 8.17
N MET A 266 20.86 -24.02 7.86
CA MET A 266 19.49 -23.88 7.39
C MET A 266 18.55 -24.21 8.56
N ILE A 267 17.69 -23.25 8.92
CA ILE A 267 16.66 -23.43 9.95
C ILE A 267 15.34 -23.73 9.23
N ALA A 268 14.84 -24.96 9.36
CA ALA A 268 13.56 -25.39 8.83
C ALA A 268 12.47 -25.26 9.92
N HIS A 269 11.33 -24.68 9.55
CA HIS A 269 10.22 -24.48 10.46
C HIS A 269 9.20 -25.64 10.37
N ASN A 270 8.74 -26.14 11.52
CA ASN A 270 7.71 -27.18 11.61
C ASN A 270 6.29 -26.58 11.79
N TYR A 271 6.14 -25.31 11.47
CA TYR A 271 4.90 -24.54 11.50
C TYR A 271 4.91 -23.54 10.33
N ALA A 272 3.76 -22.98 10.00
CA ALA A 272 3.64 -22.03 8.92
C ALA A 272 3.00 -20.72 9.42
N ASP A 273 3.84 -19.73 9.68
CA ASP A 273 3.46 -18.36 10.02
C ASP A 273 3.48 -17.51 8.75
N ILE A 274 2.31 -17.23 8.19
CA ILE A 274 2.19 -16.66 6.85
C ILE A 274 2.01 -15.15 6.92
N GLY A 275 3.01 -14.42 6.41
CA GLY A 275 2.92 -12.98 6.19
C GLY A 275 1.99 -12.66 5.03
N ILE A 276 1.04 -11.76 5.25
CA ILE A 276 0.11 -11.29 4.21
C ILE A 276 0.35 -9.82 3.94
N ALA A 277 0.79 -9.50 2.73
CA ALA A 277 1.05 -8.10 2.36
C ALA A 277 -0.25 -7.28 2.29
N VAL A 278 -0.33 -6.22 3.09
CA VAL A 278 -1.48 -5.31 3.20
C VAL A 278 -1.03 -3.88 2.92
N SER A 279 -1.77 -3.18 2.08
CA SER A 279 -1.57 -1.74 1.85
C SER A 279 -2.20 -0.94 2.99
N SER A 280 -1.43 -0.01 3.57
CA SER A 280 -1.88 0.91 4.62
C SER A 280 -1.54 2.36 4.24
N PRO A 281 -2.09 3.37 4.92
CA PRO A 281 -1.70 4.78 4.72
C PRO A 281 -0.21 5.04 4.94
N LYS A 282 0.43 4.28 5.84
CA LYS A 282 1.88 4.36 6.12
C LYS A 282 2.74 3.58 5.12
N GLY A 283 2.14 2.84 4.18
CA GLY A 283 2.82 2.03 3.17
C GLY A 283 2.44 0.56 3.22
N LEU A 284 3.26 -0.30 2.59
CA LEU A 284 3.06 -1.75 2.58
C LEU A 284 3.52 -2.34 3.92
N MET A 285 2.63 -3.08 4.57
CA MET A 285 2.89 -3.83 5.80
C MET A 285 2.66 -5.32 5.55
N VAL A 286 3.34 -6.17 6.33
CA VAL A 286 3.24 -7.64 6.17
C VAL A 286 2.91 -8.27 7.54
N PRO A 287 1.67 -8.11 8.04
CA PRO A 287 1.24 -8.81 9.25
C PRO A 287 1.21 -10.33 9.04
N VAL A 288 1.37 -11.07 10.14
CA VAL A 288 1.60 -12.52 10.14
C VAL A 288 0.40 -13.27 10.73
N VAL A 289 -0.15 -14.19 9.94
CA VAL A 289 -1.14 -15.18 10.39
C VAL A 289 -0.39 -16.35 10.99
N ARG A 290 -0.50 -16.52 12.30
CA ARG A 290 0.24 -17.54 13.06
C ARG A 290 -0.37 -18.93 12.93
N ASN A 291 0.49 -19.96 12.80
CA ASN A 291 0.08 -21.36 12.70
C ASN A 291 -1.05 -21.58 11.67
N ALA A 292 -0.91 -20.98 10.51
CA ALA A 292 -1.94 -21.00 9.47
C ALA A 292 -2.25 -22.42 8.97
N GLU A 293 -1.30 -23.36 9.12
CA GLU A 293 -1.45 -24.79 8.80
C GLU A 293 -2.58 -25.45 9.61
N ARG A 294 -2.83 -24.95 10.85
CA ARG A 294 -3.85 -25.51 11.75
C ARG A 294 -5.22 -24.87 11.62
N MET A 295 -5.29 -23.75 10.90
CA MET A 295 -6.51 -22.96 10.75
C MET A 295 -7.42 -23.50 9.65
N SER A 296 -8.73 -23.37 9.88
CA SER A 296 -9.75 -23.49 8.84
C SER A 296 -9.77 -22.27 7.93
N LEU A 297 -10.43 -22.36 6.77
CA LEU A 297 -10.60 -21.23 5.86
C LEU A 297 -11.29 -20.02 6.55
N ALA A 298 -12.24 -20.30 7.45
CA ALA A 298 -12.94 -19.23 8.17
C ALA A 298 -12.05 -18.50 9.17
N GLU A 299 -11.21 -19.23 9.92
CA GLU A 299 -10.25 -18.66 10.86
C GLU A 299 -9.19 -17.84 10.14
N ILE A 300 -8.66 -18.33 9.01
CA ILE A 300 -7.71 -17.59 8.17
C ILE A 300 -8.33 -16.28 7.68
N GLU A 301 -9.56 -16.30 7.14
CA GLU A 301 -10.24 -15.08 6.67
C GLU A 301 -10.53 -14.09 7.81
N ALA A 302 -10.91 -14.59 8.99
CA ALA A 302 -11.14 -13.75 10.17
C ALA A 302 -9.86 -13.08 10.63
N GLU A 303 -8.75 -13.83 10.69
CA GLU A 303 -7.46 -13.33 11.13
C GLU A 303 -6.86 -12.32 10.15
N ILE A 304 -6.90 -12.62 8.84
CA ILE A 304 -6.48 -11.67 7.80
C ILE A 304 -7.29 -10.38 7.89
N LYS A 305 -8.61 -10.47 8.08
CA LYS A 305 -9.47 -9.29 8.24
C LYS A 305 -9.10 -8.48 9.48
N ARG A 306 -8.87 -9.15 10.64
CA ARG A 306 -8.46 -8.51 11.89
C ARG A 306 -7.16 -7.72 11.71
N LEU A 307 -6.14 -8.37 11.14
CA LEU A 307 -4.84 -7.77 10.88
C LEU A 307 -4.91 -6.62 9.86
N ALA A 308 -5.70 -6.78 8.79
CA ALA A 308 -5.87 -5.73 7.78
C ALA A 308 -6.59 -4.48 8.34
N ILE A 309 -7.52 -4.65 9.29
CA ILE A 309 -8.16 -3.52 9.97
C ILE A 309 -7.13 -2.82 10.86
N LYS A 310 -6.38 -3.55 11.70
CA LYS A 310 -5.31 -2.99 12.53
C LYS A 310 -4.29 -2.20 11.69
N ALA A 311 -3.88 -2.72 10.53
CA ALA A 311 -2.92 -2.06 9.65
C ALA A 311 -3.48 -0.75 9.07
N ARG A 312 -4.75 -0.71 8.66
CA ARG A 312 -5.40 0.50 8.14
C ARG A 312 -5.61 1.56 9.20
N ASP A 313 -5.94 1.14 10.42
CA ASP A 313 -6.16 2.02 11.57
C ASP A 313 -4.83 2.49 12.20
N GLY A 314 -3.67 2.08 11.66
CA GLY A 314 -2.35 2.41 12.22
C GLY A 314 -2.04 1.76 13.56
N LYS A 315 -2.84 0.75 13.98
CA LYS A 315 -2.76 0.05 15.30
C LYS A 315 -2.02 -1.29 15.22
N ILE A 316 -1.34 -1.56 14.10
CA ILE A 316 -0.54 -2.79 13.95
C ILE A 316 0.68 -2.70 14.88
N ALA A 317 0.90 -3.72 15.68
CA ALA A 317 2.05 -3.81 16.56
C ALA A 317 3.22 -4.52 15.85
N ILE A 318 4.42 -4.39 16.39
CA ILE A 318 5.62 -5.02 15.83
C ILE A 318 5.47 -6.54 15.91
N GLU A 319 4.94 -7.05 17.00
CA GLU A 319 4.67 -8.47 17.24
C GLU A 319 3.70 -9.07 16.21
N ASP A 320 2.80 -8.25 15.64
CA ASP A 320 1.91 -8.67 14.55
C ASP A 320 2.66 -8.88 13.22
N MET A 321 3.90 -8.37 13.06
CA MET A 321 4.66 -8.36 11.79
C MET A 321 5.95 -9.20 11.82
N GLU A 322 6.45 -9.59 12.99
CA GLU A 322 7.69 -10.35 13.14
C GLU A 322 7.45 -11.86 13.09
N GLY A 323 8.51 -12.63 12.83
CA GLY A 323 8.53 -14.10 12.94
C GLY A 323 7.75 -14.86 11.87
N GLY A 324 7.33 -14.21 10.78
CA GLY A 324 6.73 -14.93 9.65
C GLY A 324 7.74 -15.84 8.96
N THR A 325 7.30 -17.03 8.50
CA THR A 325 8.16 -18.02 7.82
C THR A 325 8.05 -17.97 6.30
N PHE A 326 6.94 -17.47 5.78
CA PHE A 326 6.66 -17.31 4.36
C PHE A 326 5.76 -16.12 4.12
N THR A 327 5.82 -15.49 2.94
CA THR A 327 4.99 -14.32 2.62
C THR A 327 4.13 -14.56 1.37
N ILE A 328 2.88 -14.08 1.41
CA ILE A 328 2.00 -13.99 0.24
C ILE A 328 1.72 -12.51 -0.03
N THR A 329 1.97 -12.07 -1.27
CA THR A 329 1.68 -10.72 -1.73
C THR A 329 0.72 -10.73 -2.91
N ASN A 330 -0.23 -9.78 -2.97
CA ASN A 330 -1.22 -9.70 -4.01
C ASN A 330 -1.15 -8.38 -4.78
N GLY A 331 -0.47 -8.39 -5.92
CA GLY A 331 -0.43 -7.27 -6.87
C GLY A 331 -1.64 -7.20 -7.79
N GLY A 332 -2.44 -8.27 -7.87
CA GLY A 332 -3.60 -8.36 -8.76
C GLY A 332 -4.71 -7.37 -8.44
N VAL A 333 -4.85 -6.97 -7.17
CA VAL A 333 -5.80 -5.94 -6.74
C VAL A 333 -5.51 -4.56 -7.35
N PHE A 334 -4.26 -4.33 -7.80
CA PHE A 334 -3.81 -3.13 -8.50
C PHE A 334 -3.71 -3.34 -10.03
N GLY A 335 -4.11 -4.50 -10.54
CA GLY A 335 -4.07 -4.82 -11.96
C GLY A 335 -2.74 -5.39 -12.46
N SER A 336 -1.81 -5.78 -11.57
CA SER A 336 -0.55 -6.40 -12.00
C SER A 336 -0.79 -7.72 -12.71
N MET A 337 -0.28 -7.85 -13.95
CA MET A 337 -0.34 -9.10 -14.70
C MET A 337 0.70 -10.10 -14.21
N LEU A 338 1.91 -9.64 -13.96
CA LEU A 338 3.06 -10.44 -13.54
C LEU A 338 4.13 -9.54 -12.91
N SER A 339 4.73 -10.00 -11.84
CA SER A 339 5.86 -9.34 -11.16
C SER A 339 6.77 -10.37 -10.50
N THR A 340 7.99 -9.96 -10.17
CA THR A 340 8.97 -10.75 -9.40
C THR A 340 9.07 -10.15 -8.00
N PRO A 341 8.30 -10.63 -7.01
CA PRO A 341 8.32 -10.05 -5.67
C PRO A 341 9.70 -10.24 -5.02
N ILE A 342 10.11 -9.26 -4.22
CA ILE A 342 11.35 -9.35 -3.43
C ILE A 342 11.04 -10.12 -2.15
N ILE A 343 11.92 -11.04 -1.78
CA ILE A 343 11.79 -11.86 -0.56
C ILE A 343 11.76 -10.95 0.67
N ASN A 344 10.95 -11.30 1.67
CA ASN A 344 10.88 -10.62 2.96
C ASN A 344 11.81 -11.31 3.97
N PRO A 345 13.04 -10.78 4.24
CA PRO A 345 13.98 -11.45 5.12
C PRO A 345 13.45 -11.56 6.56
N PRO A 346 13.83 -12.60 7.31
CA PRO A 346 14.81 -13.66 6.99
C PRO A 346 14.25 -14.85 6.19
N GLN A 347 13.03 -14.76 5.68
CA GLN A 347 12.37 -15.80 4.88
C GLN A 347 13.15 -16.09 3.60
N SER A 348 13.01 -17.31 3.08
CA SER A 348 13.68 -17.71 1.84
C SER A 348 12.78 -17.72 0.61
N ALA A 349 11.49 -17.46 0.77
CA ALA A 349 10.57 -17.43 -0.37
C ALA A 349 9.35 -16.52 -0.14
N ILE A 350 8.74 -16.11 -1.24
CA ILE A 350 7.53 -15.28 -1.29
C ILE A 350 6.67 -15.67 -2.50
N LEU A 351 5.37 -15.81 -2.30
CA LEU A 351 4.39 -16.03 -3.37
C LEU A 351 3.74 -14.73 -3.80
N GLY A 352 3.85 -14.40 -5.08
CA GLY A 352 3.13 -13.30 -5.73
C GLY A 352 1.87 -13.77 -6.42
N MET A 353 0.74 -13.16 -6.08
CA MET A 353 -0.54 -13.31 -6.78
C MET A 353 -0.77 -12.12 -7.71
N HIS A 354 -1.45 -12.36 -8.82
CA HIS A 354 -1.68 -11.36 -9.85
C HIS A 354 -3.15 -11.26 -10.23
N ASN A 355 -3.48 -10.44 -11.23
CA ASN A 355 -4.86 -10.25 -11.65
C ASN A 355 -5.42 -11.53 -12.28
N ILE A 356 -6.74 -11.70 -12.16
CA ILE A 356 -7.49 -12.77 -12.83
C ILE A 356 -7.99 -12.22 -14.15
N VAL A 357 -7.60 -12.86 -15.26
CA VAL A 357 -7.97 -12.43 -16.61
C VAL A 357 -8.59 -13.60 -17.36
N GLU A 358 -9.71 -13.37 -18.03
CA GLU A 358 -10.30 -14.37 -18.94
C GLU A 358 -9.38 -14.59 -20.12
N ARG A 359 -8.94 -15.85 -20.32
CA ARG A 359 -8.04 -16.25 -21.41
C ARG A 359 -8.59 -17.48 -22.13
N PRO A 360 -8.37 -17.57 -23.47
CA PRO A 360 -8.62 -18.79 -24.19
C PRO A 360 -7.54 -19.82 -23.83
N VAL A 361 -7.95 -20.97 -23.31
CA VAL A 361 -7.05 -22.08 -22.95
C VAL A 361 -7.54 -23.38 -23.59
N ALA A 362 -6.63 -24.31 -23.83
CA ALA A 362 -6.95 -25.63 -24.36
C ALA A 362 -7.33 -26.60 -23.23
N ILE A 363 -8.59 -27.00 -23.16
CA ILE A 363 -9.09 -27.98 -22.20
C ILE A 363 -9.65 -29.18 -22.99
N ASN A 364 -9.08 -30.38 -22.78
CA ASN A 364 -9.49 -31.59 -23.45
C ASN A 364 -9.63 -31.46 -24.97
N GLY A 365 -8.68 -30.73 -25.60
CA GLY A 365 -8.65 -30.52 -27.05
C GLY A 365 -9.63 -29.45 -27.56
N LYS A 366 -10.32 -28.73 -26.68
CA LYS A 366 -11.22 -27.62 -27.02
C LYS A 366 -10.70 -26.32 -26.46
N VAL A 367 -10.98 -25.20 -27.14
CA VAL A 367 -10.69 -23.86 -26.61
C VAL A 367 -11.82 -23.44 -25.68
N GLU A 368 -11.50 -23.17 -24.44
CA GLU A 368 -12.45 -22.64 -23.44
C GLU A 368 -11.94 -21.32 -22.88
N ILE A 369 -12.86 -20.41 -22.54
CA ILE A 369 -12.50 -19.18 -21.81
C ILE A 369 -12.45 -19.50 -20.33
N ARG A 370 -11.30 -19.25 -19.71
CA ARG A 370 -11.04 -19.52 -18.29
C ARG A 370 -10.45 -18.31 -17.60
N PRO A 371 -10.84 -18.06 -16.33
CA PRO A 371 -10.24 -17.04 -15.49
C PRO A 371 -8.87 -17.52 -15.02
N ILE A 372 -7.80 -17.03 -15.65
CA ILE A 372 -6.42 -17.44 -15.37
C ILE A 372 -5.74 -16.40 -14.50
N MET A 373 -5.02 -16.85 -13.47
CA MET A 373 -4.12 -16.06 -12.64
C MET A 373 -2.70 -16.55 -12.82
N TYR A 374 -1.74 -15.63 -13.01
CA TYR A 374 -0.32 -15.97 -12.90
C TYR A 374 0.10 -15.95 -11.43
N LEU A 375 0.90 -16.93 -11.05
CA LEU A 375 1.60 -17.01 -9.78
C LEU A 375 3.09 -16.88 -10.01
N ALA A 376 3.75 -16.18 -9.09
CA ALA A 376 5.20 -16.04 -9.07
C ALA A 376 5.74 -16.51 -7.71
N LEU A 377 6.69 -17.42 -7.69
CA LEU A 377 7.43 -17.79 -6.50
C LEU A 377 8.85 -17.23 -6.65
N SER A 378 9.18 -16.18 -5.86
CA SER A 378 10.56 -15.77 -5.69
C SER A 378 11.17 -16.51 -4.52
N TYR A 379 12.41 -16.99 -4.68
CA TYR A 379 13.08 -17.82 -3.68
C TYR A 379 14.58 -17.62 -3.71
N ASP A 380 15.22 -17.94 -2.60
CA ASP A 380 16.68 -17.91 -2.46
C ASP A 380 17.28 -19.24 -2.94
N HIS A 381 17.93 -19.19 -4.09
CA HIS A 381 18.49 -20.38 -4.73
C HIS A 381 19.70 -20.97 -3.99
N ARG A 382 20.14 -20.34 -2.90
CA ARG A 382 21.19 -20.90 -2.04
C ARG A 382 20.70 -22.11 -1.24
N ILE A 383 19.39 -22.20 -0.95
CA ILE A 383 18.78 -23.31 -0.17
C ILE A 383 17.56 -23.94 -0.84
N ILE A 384 16.99 -23.33 -1.89
CA ILE A 384 15.84 -23.86 -2.63
C ILE A 384 16.26 -24.09 -4.07
N ASP A 385 16.30 -25.33 -4.51
CA ASP A 385 16.64 -25.68 -5.88
C ASP A 385 15.45 -25.60 -6.84
N GLY A 386 15.72 -25.69 -8.14
CA GLY A 386 14.70 -25.59 -9.18
C GLY A 386 13.62 -26.67 -9.07
N LYS A 387 13.99 -27.88 -8.63
CA LYS A 387 13.02 -28.97 -8.44
C LYS A 387 12.02 -28.64 -7.33
N GLU A 388 12.49 -28.20 -6.18
CA GLU A 388 11.67 -27.89 -5.01
C GLU A 388 10.77 -26.68 -5.28
N SER A 389 11.31 -25.60 -5.85
CA SER A 389 10.57 -24.38 -6.15
C SER A 389 9.47 -24.59 -7.19
N VAL A 390 9.78 -25.29 -8.28
CA VAL A 390 8.80 -25.60 -9.35
C VAL A 390 7.75 -26.56 -8.83
N SER A 391 8.15 -27.65 -8.11
CA SER A 391 7.23 -28.64 -7.57
C SER A 391 6.31 -28.02 -6.50
N PHE A 392 6.82 -27.12 -5.64
CA PHE A 392 6.02 -26.36 -4.70
C PHE A 392 4.92 -25.57 -5.42
N LEU A 393 5.29 -24.81 -6.45
CA LEU A 393 4.32 -23.98 -7.17
C LEU A 393 3.30 -24.82 -7.95
N VAL A 394 3.72 -25.99 -8.47
CA VAL A 394 2.81 -26.97 -9.09
C VAL A 394 1.82 -27.51 -8.07
N LYS A 395 2.27 -27.86 -6.85
CA LYS A 395 1.36 -28.33 -5.79
C LYS A 395 0.35 -27.26 -5.35
N VAL A 396 0.78 -26.01 -5.21
CA VAL A 396 -0.14 -24.90 -4.96
C VAL A 396 -1.18 -24.78 -6.08
N LYS A 397 -0.75 -24.83 -7.35
CA LYS A 397 -1.65 -24.84 -8.52
C LYS A 397 -2.66 -25.98 -8.45
N GLU A 398 -2.22 -27.22 -8.28
CA GLU A 398 -3.07 -28.41 -8.25
C GLU A 398 -4.17 -28.31 -7.18
N MET A 399 -3.83 -27.80 -5.99
CA MET A 399 -4.79 -27.61 -4.89
C MET A 399 -5.78 -26.48 -5.14
N LEU A 400 -5.39 -25.46 -5.89
CA LEU A 400 -6.27 -24.35 -6.26
C LEU A 400 -7.20 -24.75 -7.42
N GLU A 401 -6.72 -25.55 -8.37
CA GLU A 401 -7.51 -26.08 -9.49
C GLU A 401 -8.43 -27.23 -9.07
N ASP A 402 -8.08 -27.94 -7.98
CA ASP A 402 -8.95 -28.91 -7.32
C ASP A 402 -8.96 -28.69 -5.79
N PRO A 403 -9.88 -27.84 -5.27
CA PRO A 403 -9.94 -27.54 -3.84
C PRO A 403 -10.23 -28.72 -2.91
N SER A 404 -10.65 -29.87 -3.42
CA SER A 404 -10.83 -31.08 -2.62
C SER A 404 -9.50 -31.60 -2.07
N LYS A 405 -8.41 -31.40 -2.79
CA LYS A 405 -7.04 -31.76 -2.38
C LYS A 405 -6.55 -31.01 -1.15
N LEU A 406 -7.11 -29.82 -0.87
CA LEU A 406 -6.79 -29.05 0.35
C LEU A 406 -7.20 -29.78 1.65
N ILE A 407 -8.15 -30.70 1.57
CA ILE A 407 -8.63 -31.46 2.74
C ILE A 407 -7.75 -32.67 3.01
N PHE A 408 -7.12 -33.23 1.96
CA PHE A 408 -6.45 -34.52 2.00
C PHE A 408 -4.93 -34.42 1.85
N GLY A 409 -4.32 -33.29 2.20
CA GLY A 409 -2.87 -33.11 2.16
C GLY A 409 -2.29 -33.26 0.74
N SER A 410 -2.95 -32.65 -0.26
CA SER A 410 -2.57 -32.73 -1.69
C SER A 410 -2.80 -34.09 -2.36
N LYS A 411 -3.38 -35.08 -1.67
CA LYS A 411 -3.76 -36.36 -2.26
C LYS A 411 -5.16 -36.30 -2.87
N GLU A 412 -5.41 -37.18 -3.83
CA GLU A 412 -6.77 -37.40 -4.35
C GLU A 412 -7.65 -38.03 -3.25
N PRO A 413 -8.94 -37.65 -3.13
CA PRO A 413 -9.84 -38.29 -2.15
C PRO A 413 -9.89 -39.81 -2.24
N HIS A 414 -9.78 -40.36 -3.46
CA HIS A 414 -9.77 -41.80 -3.69
C HIS A 414 -8.47 -42.48 -3.25
N GLU A 415 -7.31 -41.79 -3.36
CA GLU A 415 -6.03 -42.32 -2.84
C GLU A 415 -6.09 -42.45 -1.32
N VAL A 416 -6.63 -41.41 -0.63
CA VAL A 416 -6.84 -41.48 0.83
C VAL A 416 -7.80 -42.57 1.23
N LEU A 417 -8.92 -42.74 0.50
CA LEU A 417 -9.90 -43.80 0.75
C LEU A 417 -9.29 -45.19 0.57
N LEU A 418 -8.39 -45.35 -0.39
CA LEU A 418 -7.75 -46.65 -0.71
C LEU A 418 -6.46 -46.88 0.11
N GLY A 419 -6.01 -45.89 0.90
CA GLY A 419 -4.78 -45.97 1.68
C GLY A 419 -3.50 -46.01 0.82
N LEU A 420 -3.52 -45.28 -0.33
CA LEU A 420 -2.42 -45.17 -1.28
C LEU A 420 -1.57 -43.96 -1.01
#